data_1fc2280e7390ef205f9177353efccc64
#
_entry.id   1fc2280e7390ef205f9177353efccc64
#
_cell.length_a   1.000
_cell.length_b   1.000
_cell.length_c   1.000
_cell.angle_alpha   90.00
_cell.angle_beta   90.00
_cell.angle_gamma   90.00
#
_symmetry.space_group_name_H-M   'P 1'
#
loop_
_entity.id
_entity.type
_entity.pdbx_description
1 polymer ?
#
loop_
_entity_poly.entity_id
_entity_poly.type
_entity_poly.pdbx_seq_one_letter_code
_entity_poly.pdbx_strand_id
1 'polypeptide(L)'
;MMKKYLLMLFALIAVACGNKTNSAASDADSTEVHEAPDTLNTVEAVEKQVDAIYDYWNELREHYDENKPSVDERFGSKEWWQVRQQVAAIDRECECGGFFDFGEEGPLNPWVYDCYEGTVSADSIQVKMQPDGTAEVRFLVKDAVTIKGIPMRWLMQVEDGQWKVANIFFEKDDNFDILMNMRAYADDAANKHEIEEETPADNPDLSDYAE
;
A
#
# COMPACT_ATOMS: atom_id res chain seq x y z
N MET A 1 -5.53 -28.81 -32.88
CA MET A 1 -6.96 -28.95 -33.24
C MET A 1 -7.83 -28.43 -32.12
N MET A 2 -8.85 -27.64 -32.50
CA MET A 2 -9.98 -27.13 -31.74
C MET A 2 -9.74 -25.98 -30.74
N LYS A 3 -9.88 -24.77 -31.27
CA LYS A 3 -10.20 -23.52 -30.57
C LYS A 3 -11.63 -23.60 -30.03
N LYS A 4 -11.85 -23.32 -28.76
CA LYS A 4 -13.20 -23.04 -28.22
C LYS A 4 -13.28 -21.57 -27.83
N TYR A 5 -13.99 -20.79 -28.64
CA TYR A 5 -14.40 -19.42 -28.36
C TYR A 5 -15.53 -19.47 -27.31
N LEU A 6 -15.35 -18.77 -26.21
CA LEU A 6 -16.43 -18.50 -25.25
C LEU A 6 -16.92 -17.06 -25.47
N LEU A 7 -18.09 -16.96 -26.10
CA LEU A 7 -18.85 -15.73 -26.29
C LEU A 7 -19.46 -15.33 -24.93
N MET A 8 -19.05 -14.18 -24.37
CA MET A 8 -19.78 -13.54 -23.28
C MET A 8 -20.86 -12.61 -23.84
N LEU A 9 -22.07 -12.95 -23.49
CA LEU A 9 -23.29 -12.21 -23.82
C LEU A 9 -23.43 -11.02 -22.86
N PHE A 10 -23.38 -9.79 -23.38
CA PHE A 10 -23.74 -8.60 -22.63
C PHE A 10 -25.27 -8.41 -22.66
N ALA A 11 -25.91 -8.50 -21.50
CA ALA A 11 -27.30 -8.13 -21.34
C ALA A 11 -27.41 -6.64 -20.99
N LEU A 12 -27.88 -5.84 -21.95
CA LEU A 12 -28.29 -4.45 -21.76
C LEU A 12 -29.69 -4.41 -21.12
N ILE A 13 -29.75 -3.88 -19.90
CA ILE A 13 -31.04 -3.54 -19.26
C ILE A 13 -31.30 -2.06 -19.50
N ALA A 14 -32.28 -1.78 -20.41
CA ALA A 14 -32.83 -0.48 -20.59
C ALA A 14 -33.98 -0.26 -19.59
N VAL A 15 -33.84 0.74 -18.71
CA VAL A 15 -34.94 1.19 -17.82
C VAL A 15 -35.61 2.38 -18.49
N ALA A 16 -36.89 2.20 -18.83
CA ALA A 16 -37.72 3.18 -19.47
C ALA A 16 -38.21 4.24 -18.47
N CYS A 17 -38.06 5.52 -18.84
CA CYS A 17 -38.69 6.67 -18.22
C CYS A 17 -40.21 6.64 -18.47
N GLY A 18 -40.99 6.58 -17.40
CA GLY A 18 -42.42 6.85 -17.43
C GLY A 18 -42.75 8.21 -16.83
N ASN A 19 -43.09 9.18 -17.67
CA ASN A 19 -43.55 10.51 -17.30
C ASN A 19 -45.06 10.45 -16.98
N LYS A 20 -45.50 10.86 -15.77
CA LYS A 20 -46.90 11.25 -15.52
C LYS A 20 -46.94 12.49 -14.63
N THR A 21 -47.32 13.58 -15.27
CA THR A 21 -47.81 14.81 -14.68
C THR A 21 -49.13 14.57 -13.93
N ASN A 22 -49.26 15.01 -12.68
CA ASN A 22 -50.51 15.61 -12.16
C ASN A 22 -50.20 16.51 -10.95
N SER A 23 -50.69 17.72 -11.04
CA SER A 23 -50.71 18.76 -10.04
C SER A 23 -51.61 18.39 -8.85
N ALA A 24 -51.14 18.67 -7.64
CA ALA A 24 -51.94 19.29 -6.57
C ALA A 24 -51.02 19.69 -5.41
N ALA A 25 -51.31 20.85 -4.89
CA ALA A 25 -50.57 21.53 -3.82
C ALA A 25 -50.60 20.82 -2.47
N SER A 26 -49.64 21.09 -1.72
CA SER A 26 -49.52 21.45 -0.31
C SER A 26 -48.53 20.59 0.48
N ASP A 27 -47.90 21.31 1.35
CA ASP A 27 -47.06 20.96 2.51
C ASP A 27 -45.57 20.68 2.21
N ALA A 28 -44.86 21.78 2.47
CA ALA A 28 -43.43 21.78 2.71
C ALA A 28 -43.13 20.96 3.97
N ASP A 29 -42.82 19.69 3.78
CA ASP A 29 -42.02 18.93 4.74
C ASP A 29 -40.58 18.97 4.17
N SER A 30 -39.83 19.96 4.68
CA SER A 30 -38.39 19.99 4.50
C SER A 30 -37.82 18.83 5.33
N THR A 31 -37.77 17.67 4.71
CA THR A 31 -36.92 16.58 5.19
C THR A 31 -35.47 17.12 5.09
N GLU A 32 -34.98 17.69 6.19
CA GLU A 32 -33.56 17.83 6.39
C GLU A 32 -32.97 16.43 6.23
N VAL A 33 -32.35 16.19 5.08
CA VAL A 33 -31.44 15.08 4.91
C VAL A 33 -30.30 15.39 5.87
N HIS A 34 -30.39 14.88 7.10
CA HIS A 34 -29.24 14.74 7.95
C HIS A 34 -28.30 13.80 7.21
N GLU A 35 -27.42 14.35 6.39
CA GLU A 35 -26.20 13.63 6.03
C GLU A 35 -25.56 13.22 7.34
N ALA A 36 -25.53 11.92 7.59
CA ALA A 36 -24.77 11.38 8.71
C ALA A 36 -23.37 11.96 8.61
N PRO A 37 -22.82 12.55 9.68
CA PRO A 37 -21.49 13.13 9.63
C PRO A 37 -20.56 12.08 9.04
N ASP A 38 -19.73 12.48 8.07
CA ASP A 38 -18.75 11.63 7.45
C ASP A 38 -17.75 11.21 8.53
N THR A 39 -18.09 10.12 9.24
CA THR A 39 -17.37 9.64 10.42
C THR A 39 -15.98 9.14 10.08
N LEU A 40 -15.70 8.99 8.78
CA LEU A 40 -14.37 8.59 8.31
C LEU A 40 -13.40 9.77 8.23
N ASN A 41 -13.89 10.95 7.89
CA ASN A 41 -13.01 12.09 7.62
C ASN A 41 -12.70 12.90 8.90
N THR A 42 -12.28 12.20 9.95
CA THR A 42 -11.94 12.78 11.26
C THR A 42 -10.55 12.37 11.71
N VAL A 43 -9.92 13.21 12.54
CA VAL A 43 -8.63 12.91 13.17
C VAL A 43 -8.69 11.59 13.95
N GLU A 44 -9.76 11.41 14.74
CA GLU A 44 -9.95 10.20 15.56
C GLU A 44 -10.06 8.92 14.70
N ALA A 45 -10.67 9.01 13.52
CA ALA A 45 -10.75 7.86 12.62
C ALA A 45 -9.37 7.46 12.07
N VAL A 46 -8.52 8.44 11.79
CA VAL A 46 -7.12 8.21 11.36
C VAL A 46 -6.29 7.63 12.50
N GLU A 47 -6.34 8.22 13.70
CA GLU A 47 -5.63 7.73 14.89
C GLU A 47 -6.01 6.28 15.19
N LYS A 48 -7.31 5.98 15.22
CA LYS A 48 -7.82 4.62 15.41
C LYS A 48 -7.32 3.64 14.35
N GLN A 49 -7.16 4.10 13.11
CA GLN A 49 -6.61 3.25 12.05
C GLN A 49 -5.13 2.95 12.26
N VAL A 50 -4.34 3.93 12.73
CA VAL A 50 -2.93 3.71 13.09
C VAL A 50 -2.81 2.66 14.21
N ASP A 51 -3.60 2.79 15.26
CA ASP A 51 -3.63 1.80 16.34
C ASP A 51 -4.02 0.41 15.83
N ALA A 52 -5.06 0.31 14.99
CA ALA A 52 -5.50 -0.96 14.42
C ALA A 52 -4.42 -1.64 13.54
N ILE A 53 -3.55 -0.87 12.89
CA ILE A 53 -2.42 -1.41 12.13
C ILE A 53 -1.42 -2.09 13.07
N TYR A 54 -1.06 -1.45 14.19
CA TYR A 54 -0.11 -2.03 15.13
C TYR A 54 -0.71 -3.19 15.94
N ASP A 55 -1.99 -3.13 16.28
CA ASP A 55 -2.71 -4.26 16.90
C ASP A 55 -2.64 -5.49 15.97
N TYR A 56 -2.91 -5.30 14.69
CA TYR A 56 -2.85 -6.37 13.70
C TYR A 56 -1.41 -6.87 13.47
N TRP A 57 -0.43 -5.97 13.42
CA TRP A 57 0.98 -6.33 13.35
C TRP A 57 1.39 -7.26 14.50
N ASN A 58 1.05 -6.89 15.73
CA ASN A 58 1.34 -7.67 16.92
C ASN A 58 0.62 -9.03 16.89
N GLU A 59 -0.66 -9.05 16.47
CA GLU A 59 -1.42 -10.29 16.30
C GLU A 59 -0.75 -11.26 15.31
N LEU A 60 -0.29 -10.75 14.15
CA LEU A 60 0.40 -11.58 13.15
C LEU A 60 1.74 -12.15 13.68
N ARG A 61 2.44 -11.39 14.51
CA ARG A 61 3.70 -11.86 15.13
C ARG A 61 3.48 -12.93 16.17
N GLU A 62 2.44 -12.79 17.00
CA GLU A 62 2.12 -13.76 18.04
C GLU A 62 1.49 -15.04 17.49
N HIS A 63 0.68 -14.88 16.43
CA HIS A 63 -0.14 -15.94 15.86
C HIS A 63 -0.02 -15.93 14.33
N TYR A 64 1.16 -16.35 13.83
CA TYR A 64 1.36 -16.44 12.39
C TYR A 64 0.35 -17.40 11.75
N ASP A 65 -0.40 -16.89 10.79
CA ASP A 65 -1.35 -17.64 9.96
C ASP A 65 -1.14 -17.24 8.50
N GLU A 66 -0.66 -18.16 7.69
CA GLU A 66 -0.38 -17.94 6.25
C GLU A 66 -1.63 -17.55 5.44
N ASN A 67 -2.84 -17.81 5.98
CA ASN A 67 -4.09 -17.45 5.31
C ASN A 67 -4.55 -16.03 5.65
N LYS A 68 -3.90 -15.34 6.59
CA LYS A 68 -4.18 -13.94 6.88
C LYS A 68 -3.44 -13.02 5.90
N PRO A 69 -4.08 -11.95 5.42
CA PRO A 69 -3.40 -10.97 4.57
C PRO A 69 -2.22 -10.34 5.32
N SER A 70 -1.16 -10.00 4.59
CA SER A 70 -0.06 -9.22 5.16
C SER A 70 -0.55 -7.82 5.58
N VAL A 71 0.26 -7.10 6.37
CA VAL A 71 -0.02 -5.70 6.71
C VAL A 71 -0.08 -4.83 5.45
N ASP A 72 0.82 -5.07 4.49
CA ASP A 72 0.84 -4.39 3.19
C ASP A 72 -0.48 -4.58 2.42
N GLU A 73 -0.98 -5.81 2.35
CA GLU A 73 -2.23 -6.13 1.65
C GLU A 73 -3.46 -5.55 2.36
N ARG A 74 -3.49 -5.63 3.68
CA ARG A 74 -4.65 -5.23 4.47
C ARG A 74 -4.77 -3.72 4.62
N PHE A 75 -3.67 -3.02 4.86
CA PHE A 75 -3.66 -1.61 5.24
C PHE A 75 -2.97 -0.68 4.25
N GLY A 76 -2.20 -1.20 3.32
CA GLY A 76 -1.66 -0.42 2.21
C GLY A 76 -2.76 0.00 1.23
N SER A 77 -2.56 1.13 0.56
CA SER A 77 -3.36 1.52 -0.60
C SER A 77 -3.19 0.51 -1.75
N LYS A 78 -4.09 0.52 -2.72
CA LYS A 78 -3.98 -0.33 -3.92
C LYS A 78 -2.64 -0.13 -4.62
N GLU A 79 -2.20 1.11 -4.72
CA GLU A 79 -0.92 1.45 -5.32
C GLU A 79 0.26 0.93 -4.49
N TRP A 80 0.25 1.16 -3.17
CA TRP A 80 1.26 0.59 -2.27
C TRP A 80 1.38 -0.92 -2.45
N TRP A 81 0.26 -1.63 -2.38
CA TRP A 81 0.24 -3.08 -2.52
C TRP A 81 0.74 -3.56 -3.88
N GLN A 82 0.34 -2.89 -4.96
CA GLN A 82 0.82 -3.22 -6.31
C GLN A 82 2.35 -3.10 -6.42
N VAL A 83 2.94 -2.00 -5.94
CA VAL A 83 4.38 -1.78 -5.97
C VAL A 83 5.11 -2.79 -5.07
N ARG A 84 4.55 -3.08 -3.88
CA ARG A 84 5.08 -4.12 -2.98
C ARG A 84 5.14 -5.49 -3.63
N GLN A 85 4.11 -5.87 -4.40
CA GLN A 85 4.11 -7.13 -5.14
C GLN A 85 5.17 -7.17 -6.23
N GLN A 86 5.39 -6.06 -6.96
CA GLN A 86 6.45 -5.94 -7.97
C GLN A 86 7.83 -6.11 -7.33
N VAL A 87 8.11 -5.37 -6.26
CA VAL A 87 9.37 -5.48 -5.51
C VAL A 87 9.57 -6.92 -5.01
N ALA A 88 8.56 -7.54 -4.40
CA ALA A 88 8.65 -8.91 -3.91
C ALA A 88 8.86 -9.97 -5.03
N ALA A 89 8.41 -9.68 -6.25
CA ALA A 89 8.70 -10.54 -7.41
C ALA A 89 10.17 -10.45 -7.81
N ILE A 90 10.70 -9.22 -7.90
CA ILE A 90 12.11 -8.96 -8.22
C ILE A 90 13.03 -9.57 -7.17
N ASP A 91 12.73 -9.36 -5.87
CA ASP A 91 13.53 -9.88 -4.76
C ASP A 91 13.62 -11.43 -4.77
N ARG A 92 12.58 -12.12 -5.25
CA ARG A 92 12.59 -13.58 -5.40
C ARG A 92 13.44 -14.08 -6.57
N GLU A 93 13.58 -13.27 -7.62
CA GLU A 93 14.37 -13.61 -8.81
C GLU A 93 15.83 -13.19 -8.65
N CYS A 94 16.11 -12.22 -7.80
CA CYS A 94 17.45 -11.71 -7.54
C CYS A 94 18.08 -12.43 -6.33
N GLU A 95 19.20 -13.12 -6.54
CA GLU A 95 20.00 -13.70 -5.46
C GLU A 95 20.86 -12.65 -4.71
N CYS A 96 20.65 -11.36 -4.98
CA CYS A 96 21.53 -10.26 -4.55
C CYS A 96 21.07 -9.51 -3.30
N GLY A 97 20.09 -10.03 -2.55
CA GLY A 97 19.42 -9.32 -1.46
C GLY A 97 18.25 -8.49 -1.96
N GLY A 98 17.18 -8.39 -1.16
CA GLY A 98 15.97 -7.70 -1.53
C GLY A 98 16.01 -6.19 -1.27
N PHE A 99 15.02 -5.46 -1.78
CA PHE A 99 14.87 -4.02 -1.56
C PHE A 99 14.91 -3.63 -0.06
N PHE A 100 14.37 -4.47 0.80
CA PHE A 100 14.38 -4.26 2.26
C PHE A 100 15.52 -4.98 2.99
N ASP A 101 16.47 -5.55 2.25
CA ASP A 101 17.66 -6.19 2.82
C ASP A 101 18.81 -5.18 2.82
N PHE A 102 18.86 -4.30 3.81
CA PHE A 102 19.88 -3.28 3.96
C PHE A 102 21.08 -3.80 4.79
N GLY A 103 21.83 -4.75 4.23
CA GLY A 103 23.14 -5.15 4.77
C GLY A 103 23.10 -5.90 6.10
N GLU A 104 24.14 -5.70 6.95
CA GLU A 104 24.40 -6.49 8.16
C GLU A 104 23.34 -6.39 9.27
N GLU A 105 22.41 -5.41 9.18
CA GLU A 105 21.38 -5.14 10.20
C GLU A 105 20.03 -5.81 9.92
N GLY A 106 19.91 -6.56 8.81
CA GLY A 106 18.70 -7.27 8.42
C GLY A 106 17.64 -6.38 7.70
N PRO A 107 16.49 -6.97 7.32
CA PRO A 107 15.51 -6.28 6.49
C PRO A 107 14.80 -5.17 7.27
N LEU A 108 14.85 -3.93 6.78
CA LEU A 108 14.01 -2.85 7.29
C LEU A 108 12.55 -3.11 6.92
N ASN A 109 11.70 -3.25 7.93
CA ASN A 109 10.26 -3.35 7.68
C ASN A 109 9.65 -1.94 7.66
N PRO A 110 8.98 -1.52 6.57
CA PRO A 110 8.46 -0.16 6.44
C PRO A 110 7.43 0.22 7.51
N TRP A 111 6.74 -0.76 8.12
CA TRP A 111 5.69 -0.53 9.11
C TRP A 111 6.23 -0.27 10.52
N VAL A 112 7.37 -0.83 10.86
CA VAL A 112 7.93 -0.79 12.21
C VAL A 112 9.37 -0.30 12.26
N TYR A 113 9.98 -0.02 11.10
CA TYR A 113 11.39 0.31 10.98
C TYR A 113 12.24 -0.78 11.66
N ASP A 114 12.88 -0.45 12.77
CA ASP A 114 13.80 -1.33 13.54
C ASP A 114 13.17 -1.78 14.89
N CYS A 115 11.84 -1.68 15.03
CA CYS A 115 11.13 -2.05 16.26
C CYS A 115 10.61 -3.49 16.17
N TYR A 116 11.34 -4.44 16.77
CA TYR A 116 11.00 -5.87 16.72
C TYR A 116 10.85 -6.54 18.09
N GLU A 117 11.15 -5.83 19.18
CA GLU A 117 11.18 -6.42 20.50
C GLU A 117 9.88 -6.21 21.29
N GLY A 118 9.16 -7.30 21.56
CA GLY A 118 7.89 -7.25 22.28
C GLY A 118 6.77 -6.59 21.49
N THR A 119 5.86 -5.90 22.16
CA THR A 119 4.72 -5.23 21.55
C THR A 119 5.16 -3.93 20.89
N VAL A 120 4.86 -3.78 19.60
CA VAL A 120 5.09 -2.53 18.84
C VAL A 120 3.85 -1.65 18.92
N SER A 121 4.04 -0.36 19.07
CA SER A 121 2.95 0.63 19.17
C SER A 121 3.33 1.97 18.56
N ALA A 122 2.31 2.75 18.17
CA ALA A 122 2.47 4.17 17.88
C ALA A 122 2.29 5.01 19.15
N ASP A 123 3.06 6.07 19.27
CA ASP A 123 2.97 7.05 20.38
C ASP A 123 3.05 8.46 19.82
N SER A 124 2.42 9.41 20.52
CA SER A 124 2.45 10.84 20.16
C SER A 124 1.91 11.11 18.75
N ILE A 125 0.82 10.43 18.38
CA ILE A 125 0.22 10.53 17.05
C ILE A 125 -0.26 11.98 16.80
N GLN A 126 0.13 12.54 15.67
CA GLN A 126 -0.27 13.86 15.20
C GLN A 126 -0.84 13.72 13.79
N VAL A 127 -2.10 14.06 13.61
CA VAL A 127 -2.80 13.97 12.33
C VAL A 127 -3.03 15.37 11.76
N LYS A 128 -2.66 15.55 10.50
CA LYS A 128 -2.98 16.75 9.72
C LYS A 128 -3.80 16.36 8.51
N MET A 129 -5.11 16.64 8.58
CA MET A 129 -6.01 16.48 7.44
C MET A 129 -5.65 17.46 6.34
N GLN A 130 -5.59 17.00 5.09
CA GLN A 130 -5.28 17.80 3.92
C GLN A 130 -6.57 18.19 3.16
N PRO A 131 -6.56 19.30 2.40
CA PRO A 131 -7.74 19.73 1.64
C PRO A 131 -8.20 18.75 0.54
N ASP A 132 -7.33 17.85 0.10
CA ASP A 132 -7.62 16.83 -0.91
C ASP A 132 -8.22 15.54 -0.32
N GLY A 133 -8.50 15.54 1.00
CA GLY A 133 -9.06 14.39 1.71
C GLY A 133 -8.03 13.34 2.15
N THR A 134 -6.73 13.61 1.96
CA THR A 134 -5.66 12.78 2.53
C THR A 134 -5.32 13.22 3.96
N ALA A 135 -4.56 12.41 4.69
CA ALA A 135 -4.04 12.76 6.02
C ALA A 135 -2.53 12.50 6.08
N GLU A 136 -1.78 13.50 6.55
CA GLU A 136 -0.40 13.31 6.97
C GLU A 136 -0.41 12.95 8.47
N VAL A 137 0.23 11.82 8.80
CA VAL A 137 0.29 11.29 10.16
C VAL A 137 1.75 11.20 10.59
N ARG A 138 2.09 11.83 11.72
CA ARG A 138 3.41 11.74 12.34
C ARG A 138 3.28 11.13 13.72
N PHE A 139 4.17 10.22 14.05
CA PHE A 139 4.17 9.53 15.33
C PHE A 139 5.54 8.92 15.63
N LEU A 140 5.69 8.39 16.83
CA LEU A 140 6.86 7.62 17.23
C LEU A 140 6.48 6.13 17.26
N VAL A 141 7.13 5.30 16.46
CA VAL A 141 7.02 3.86 16.62
C VAL A 141 7.93 3.41 17.74
N LYS A 142 7.42 2.58 18.64
CA LYS A 142 8.10 2.10 19.85
C LYS A 142 7.93 0.61 20.03
N ASP A 143 8.91 0.03 20.69
CA ASP A 143 8.84 -1.33 21.22
C ASP A 143 9.47 -1.41 22.63
N ALA A 144 9.70 -2.61 23.14
CA ALA A 144 10.25 -2.81 24.48
C ALA A 144 11.68 -2.26 24.67
N VAL A 145 12.46 -2.16 23.59
CA VAL A 145 13.86 -1.71 23.58
C VAL A 145 13.97 -0.26 23.11
N THR A 146 13.22 0.09 22.07
CA THR A 146 13.24 1.42 21.44
C THR A 146 12.34 2.41 22.17
N ILE A 147 12.63 2.66 23.46
CA ILE A 147 11.79 3.42 24.39
C ILE A 147 11.59 4.89 23.92
N LYS A 148 12.61 5.49 23.30
CA LYS A 148 12.51 6.87 22.78
C LYS A 148 11.61 6.98 21.56
N GLY A 149 11.36 5.86 20.90
CA GLY A 149 10.62 5.78 19.66
C GLY A 149 11.43 6.26 18.44
N ILE A 150 11.03 5.78 17.28
CA ILE A 150 11.57 6.15 15.96
C ILE A 150 10.53 7.01 15.27
N PRO A 151 10.87 8.22 14.79
CA PRO A 151 9.92 9.09 14.12
C PRO A 151 9.52 8.53 12.75
N MET A 152 8.23 8.40 12.56
CA MET A 152 7.60 7.94 11.34
C MET A 152 6.65 9.00 10.80
N ARG A 153 6.54 9.08 9.48
CA ARG A 153 5.54 9.89 8.81
C ARG A 153 4.83 9.04 7.75
N TRP A 154 3.51 8.99 7.83
CA TRP A 154 2.67 8.32 6.85
C TRP A 154 1.80 9.32 6.10
N LEU A 155 1.59 9.06 4.82
CA LEU A 155 0.51 9.66 4.05
C LEU A 155 -0.62 8.63 3.97
N MET A 156 -1.82 9.01 4.38
CA MET A 156 -2.99 8.13 4.37
C MET A 156 -4.09 8.71 3.49
N GLN A 157 -4.88 7.83 2.87
CA GLN A 157 -6.01 8.18 2.02
C GLN A 157 -7.18 7.22 2.25
N VAL A 158 -8.39 7.64 1.92
CA VAL A 158 -9.56 6.76 2.00
C VAL A 158 -9.69 5.96 0.71
N GLU A 159 -9.68 4.63 0.84
CA GLU A 159 -10.01 3.69 -0.24
C GLU A 159 -11.03 2.66 0.26
N ASP A 160 -12.06 2.41 -0.54
CA ASP A 160 -13.11 1.44 -0.23
C ASP A 160 -13.74 1.64 1.17
N GLY A 161 -13.89 2.92 1.58
CA GLY A 161 -14.47 3.30 2.87
C GLY A 161 -13.58 3.04 4.09
N GLN A 162 -12.28 2.93 3.91
CA GLN A 162 -11.29 2.75 4.98
C GLN A 162 -10.06 3.63 4.76
N TRP A 163 -9.44 4.08 5.83
CA TRP A 163 -8.13 4.71 5.75
C TRP A 163 -7.07 3.68 5.38
N LYS A 164 -6.29 3.98 4.34
CA LYS A 164 -5.18 3.17 3.84
C LYS A 164 -3.90 3.97 3.84
N VAL A 165 -2.78 3.32 4.07
CA VAL A 165 -1.46 3.95 3.98
C VAL A 165 -1.04 4.04 2.52
N ALA A 166 -0.95 5.26 2.00
CA ALA A 166 -0.53 5.53 0.63
C ALA A 166 0.99 5.60 0.50
N ASN A 167 1.68 6.08 1.54
CA ASN A 167 3.14 6.14 1.57
C ASN A 167 3.68 6.19 2.99
N ILE A 168 4.91 5.73 3.17
CA ILE A 168 5.66 5.73 4.42
C ILE A 168 6.99 6.46 4.21
N PHE A 169 7.35 7.28 5.19
CA PHE A 169 8.61 8.02 5.19
C PHE A 169 9.36 7.75 6.49
N PHE A 170 10.65 7.45 6.37
CA PHE A 170 11.55 7.37 7.52
C PHE A 170 12.16 8.74 7.77
N GLU A 171 11.63 9.48 8.74
CA GLU A 171 12.10 10.84 9.05
C GLU A 171 13.55 10.85 9.59
N LYS A 172 13.97 9.76 10.23
CA LYS A 172 15.34 9.58 10.72
C LYS A 172 16.39 9.54 9.59
N ASP A 173 15.98 9.06 8.41
CA ASP A 173 16.86 8.86 7.26
C ASP A 173 16.58 9.92 6.17
N ASP A 174 16.65 11.19 6.53
CA ASP A 174 16.45 12.35 5.64
C ASP A 174 15.09 12.31 4.89
N ASN A 175 14.05 11.83 5.56
CA ASN A 175 12.71 11.61 4.99
C ASN A 175 12.70 10.61 3.83
N PHE A 176 13.40 9.51 3.98
CA PHE A 176 13.44 8.46 2.97
C PHE A 176 12.02 8.04 2.57
N ASP A 177 11.67 8.27 1.30
CA ASP A 177 10.36 7.98 0.71
C ASP A 177 10.33 6.53 0.22
N ILE A 178 9.62 5.67 0.94
CA ILE A 178 9.59 4.23 0.67
C ILE A 178 8.96 3.93 -0.69
N LEU A 179 7.78 4.52 -0.98
CA LEU A 179 7.07 4.21 -2.23
C LEU A 179 7.85 4.68 -3.46
N MET A 180 8.44 5.87 -3.40
CA MET A 180 9.27 6.38 -4.48
C MET A 180 10.49 5.48 -4.73
N ASN A 181 11.16 5.04 -3.68
CA ASN A 181 12.34 4.19 -3.80
C ASN A 181 11.98 2.76 -4.27
N MET A 182 10.84 2.20 -3.82
CA MET A 182 10.35 0.92 -4.35
C MET A 182 10.05 0.99 -5.85
N ARG A 183 9.44 2.08 -6.33
CA ARG A 183 9.19 2.30 -7.75
C ARG A 183 10.51 2.40 -8.55
N ALA A 184 11.44 3.21 -8.06
CA ALA A 184 12.75 3.35 -8.72
C ALA A 184 13.49 2.01 -8.81
N TYR A 185 13.42 1.18 -7.76
CA TYR A 185 13.98 -0.16 -7.76
C TYR A 185 13.30 -1.08 -8.79
N ALA A 186 11.97 -1.05 -8.87
CA ALA A 186 11.22 -1.83 -9.85
C ALA A 186 11.50 -1.41 -11.28
N ASP A 187 11.59 -0.10 -11.54
CA ASP A 187 11.92 0.45 -12.87
C ASP A 187 13.36 0.10 -13.29
N ASP A 188 14.33 0.15 -12.37
CA ASP A 188 15.73 -0.20 -12.66
C ASP A 188 15.88 -1.70 -13.00
N ALA A 189 15.15 -2.57 -12.29
CA ALA A 189 15.12 -3.99 -12.58
C ALA A 189 14.52 -4.29 -13.97
N ALA A 190 13.40 -3.63 -14.32
CA ALA A 190 12.77 -3.80 -15.62
C ALA A 190 13.72 -3.38 -16.77
N ASN A 191 14.42 -2.24 -16.62
CA ASN A 191 15.38 -1.76 -17.60
C ASN A 191 16.59 -2.71 -17.79
N LYS A 192 17.03 -3.39 -16.73
CA LYS A 192 18.11 -4.39 -16.82
C LYS A 192 17.69 -5.62 -17.62
N HIS A 193 16.47 -6.12 -17.42
CA HIS A 193 15.95 -7.23 -18.20
C HIS A 193 15.82 -6.90 -19.69
N GLU A 194 15.35 -5.70 -20.06
CA GLU A 194 15.28 -5.29 -21.46
C GLU A 194 16.67 -5.27 -22.14
N ILE A 195 17.70 -4.79 -21.44
CA ILE A 195 19.06 -4.74 -21.98
C ILE A 195 19.64 -6.16 -22.19
N GLU A 196 19.35 -7.10 -21.30
CA GLU A 196 19.81 -8.49 -21.41
C GLU A 196 19.12 -9.23 -22.56
N GLU A 197 17.83 -8.98 -22.82
CA GLU A 197 17.09 -9.56 -23.95
C GLU A 197 17.51 -8.97 -25.30
N GLU A 198 17.87 -7.69 -25.36
CA GLU A 198 18.32 -7.03 -26.59
C GLU A 198 19.77 -7.34 -26.97
N THR A 199 20.56 -7.88 -26.05
CA THR A 199 21.94 -8.27 -26.34
C THR A 199 21.94 -9.73 -26.84
N PRO A 200 21.88 -9.98 -28.17
CA PRO A 200 22.03 -11.35 -28.67
C PRO A 200 23.37 -11.86 -28.19
N ALA A 201 23.42 -13.11 -27.78
CA ALA A 201 24.64 -13.81 -27.43
C ALA A 201 25.51 -13.97 -28.70
N ASP A 202 26.05 -12.87 -29.22
CA ASP A 202 27.19 -12.84 -30.13
C ASP A 202 28.41 -13.27 -29.29
N ASN A 203 28.45 -14.55 -28.98
CA ASN A 203 29.64 -15.20 -28.49
C ASN A 203 30.53 -15.42 -29.73
N PRO A 204 31.56 -14.58 -29.98
CA PRO A 204 32.51 -14.90 -31.02
C PRO A 204 33.18 -16.20 -30.60
N ASP A 205 33.02 -17.20 -31.44
CA ASP A 205 33.68 -18.51 -31.37
C ASP A 205 35.18 -18.29 -31.08
N LEU A 206 35.57 -18.51 -29.82
CA LEU A 206 36.97 -18.44 -29.38
C LEU A 206 37.79 -19.67 -29.81
N SER A 207 37.27 -20.43 -30.77
CA SER A 207 37.97 -21.59 -31.30
C SER A 207 39.23 -21.27 -32.14
N ASP A 208 39.42 -19.98 -32.53
CA ASP A 208 40.50 -19.57 -33.42
C ASP A 208 41.81 -19.15 -32.71
N TYR A 209 41.94 -19.28 -31.38
CA TYR A 209 43.17 -18.95 -30.65
C TYR A 209 43.94 -20.13 -30.09
N ALA A 210 43.81 -21.30 -30.71
CA ALA A 210 44.61 -22.46 -30.35
C ALA A 210 45.55 -22.85 -31.52
N GLU A 211 46.64 -22.06 -31.72
CA GLU A 211 47.88 -22.46 -32.37
C GLU A 211 49.09 -22.11 -31.53
#